data_6923f327ab01d5a55b285b5efe2315e8
#
_entry.id   6923f327ab01d5a55b285b5efe2315e8
#
_cell.length_a   1.000
_cell.length_b   1.000
_cell.length_c   1.000
_cell.angle_alpha   90.00
_cell.angle_beta   90.00
_cell.angle_gamma   90.00
#
_symmetry.space_group_name_H-M   'P 1'
#
loop_
_entity.id
_entity.type
_entity.pdbx_description
1 polymer ?
#
loop_
_entity_poly.entity_id
_entity_poly.type
_entity_poly.pdbx_seq_one_letter_code
_entity_poly.pdbx_strand_id
1 'polypeptide(L)'
;MKKMTKKTLLFLAAALCLAFSLQAKEKRSVVRIETSEGIIRVALFDDTPIHRDNFLDLASSGFYDGLLFHRVIQDFMIQAGDPNSRHAEPGMKLGGGDNGYTLVPEFKVPVLYHWRGALAAAREGDDVNPEMRSSGCQFYIVYGKKQSPADIRKASEKLEKNDVTLTSEMIYEYEHKGGVPHLDGTYTVFGEVIEGMDVVRHIQLVSTDENDRPLEDVVIRKMVVEQRSKEALADKARRQRRK
;
A
#
# COMPACT_ATOMS: atom_id res chain seq x y z
N MET A 1 40.01 29.42 -32.93
CA MET A 1 39.21 28.91 -31.76
C MET A 1 38.48 30.10 -31.13
N LYS A 2 37.13 30.18 -31.26
CA LYS A 2 36.33 31.24 -30.65
C LYS A 2 36.20 30.97 -29.14
N LYS A 3 36.67 31.89 -28.30
CA LYS A 3 36.51 31.81 -26.83
C LYS A 3 35.02 31.92 -26.50
N MET A 4 34.47 30.88 -25.87
CA MET A 4 33.12 30.90 -25.34
C MET A 4 32.98 32.00 -24.28
N THR A 5 31.94 32.81 -24.39
CA THR A 5 31.68 33.90 -23.43
C THR A 5 31.13 33.32 -22.09
N LYS A 6 31.38 34.02 -20.97
CA LYS A 6 30.84 33.63 -19.64
C LYS A 6 29.32 33.42 -19.65
N LYS A 7 28.57 34.15 -20.49
CA LYS A 7 27.12 33.96 -20.66
C LYS A 7 26.78 32.61 -21.31
N THR A 8 27.56 32.17 -22.34
CA THR A 8 27.34 30.87 -22.98
C THR A 8 27.63 29.71 -22.03
N LEU A 9 28.65 29.86 -21.16
CA LEU A 9 28.98 28.86 -20.13
C LEU A 9 27.88 28.76 -19.04
N LEU A 10 27.31 29.93 -18.68
CA LEU A 10 26.21 29.99 -17.67
C LEU A 10 24.92 29.35 -18.23
N PHE A 11 24.60 29.57 -19.51
CA PHE A 11 23.45 28.95 -20.18
C PHE A 11 23.64 27.44 -20.34
N LEU A 12 24.84 26.96 -20.66
CA LEU A 12 25.12 25.51 -20.70
C LEU A 12 25.02 24.87 -19.30
N ALA A 13 25.52 25.54 -18.27
CA ALA A 13 25.42 25.03 -16.88
C ALA A 13 23.95 24.99 -16.40
N ALA A 14 23.15 26.04 -16.69
CA ALA A 14 21.73 26.07 -16.38
C ALA A 14 20.94 25.01 -17.16
N ALA A 15 21.25 24.79 -18.45
CA ALA A 15 20.63 23.73 -19.25
C ALA A 15 21.03 22.33 -18.76
N LEU A 16 22.26 22.14 -18.30
CA LEU A 16 22.73 20.90 -17.69
C LEU A 16 22.04 20.63 -16.34
N CYS A 17 21.85 21.67 -15.51
CA CYS A 17 21.10 21.56 -14.26
C CYS A 17 19.60 21.27 -14.49
N LEU A 18 18.97 21.89 -15.51
CA LEU A 18 17.60 21.53 -15.92
C LEU A 18 17.51 20.10 -16.48
N ALA A 19 18.50 19.66 -17.26
CA ALA A 19 18.55 18.29 -17.76
C ALA A 19 18.75 17.27 -16.63
N PHE A 20 19.51 17.62 -15.57
CA PHE A 20 19.64 16.79 -14.37
C PHE A 20 18.36 16.78 -13.51
N SER A 21 17.56 17.84 -13.48
CA SER A 21 16.28 17.86 -12.77
C SER A 21 15.13 17.20 -13.56
N LEU A 22 15.31 16.95 -14.87
CA LEU A 22 14.47 16.02 -15.64
C LEU A 22 14.94 14.56 -15.54
N GLN A 23 16.02 14.30 -14.81
CA GLN A 23 16.52 12.96 -14.58
C GLN A 23 15.51 12.20 -13.75
N ALA A 24 14.63 11.53 -14.48
CA ALA A 24 13.91 10.37 -14.05
C ALA A 24 13.36 10.48 -12.62
N LYS A 25 12.13 10.94 -12.48
CA LYS A 25 11.24 10.42 -11.44
C LYS A 25 11.45 8.91 -11.51
N GLU A 26 12.23 8.34 -10.58
CA GLU A 26 12.55 6.91 -10.59
C GLU A 26 11.25 6.16 -10.67
N LYS A 27 11.13 5.33 -11.71
CA LYS A 27 9.86 4.70 -12.00
C LYS A 27 9.59 3.69 -10.90
N ARG A 28 8.64 3.99 -10.01
CA ARG A 28 8.19 3.07 -8.96
C ARG A 28 7.65 1.78 -9.58
N SER A 29 7.76 0.68 -8.84
CA SER A 29 7.10 -0.57 -9.23
C SER A 29 5.59 -0.41 -9.19
N VAL A 30 4.90 -0.84 -10.24
CA VAL A 30 3.44 -0.70 -10.39
C VAL A 30 2.83 -2.08 -10.59
N VAL A 31 1.76 -2.35 -9.86
CA VAL A 31 0.94 -3.54 -10.01
C VAL A 31 -0.47 -3.13 -10.41
N ARG A 32 -0.97 -3.71 -11.49
CA ARG A 32 -2.35 -3.59 -11.94
C ARG A 32 -3.16 -4.75 -11.37
N ILE A 33 -4.20 -4.44 -10.63
CA ILE A 33 -5.14 -5.38 -10.02
C ILE A 33 -6.42 -5.34 -10.85
N GLU A 34 -6.72 -6.40 -11.57
CA GLU A 34 -7.96 -6.56 -12.32
C GLU A 34 -8.99 -7.25 -11.42
N THR A 35 -10.05 -6.55 -11.08
CA THR A 35 -11.13 -7.09 -10.24
C THR A 35 -12.41 -7.33 -11.03
N SER A 36 -13.41 -7.97 -10.42
CA SER A 36 -14.78 -8.04 -10.97
C SER A 36 -15.39 -6.65 -11.14
N GLU A 37 -14.98 -5.67 -10.31
CA GLU A 37 -15.56 -4.32 -10.22
C GLU A 37 -14.80 -3.27 -11.04
N GLY A 38 -13.63 -3.62 -11.59
CA GLY A 38 -12.79 -2.72 -12.38
C GLY A 38 -11.30 -2.88 -12.09
N ILE A 39 -10.53 -1.93 -12.58
CA ILE A 39 -9.06 -1.96 -12.49
C ILE A 39 -8.59 -0.97 -11.42
N ILE A 40 -7.70 -1.45 -10.54
CA ILE A 40 -6.97 -0.63 -9.57
C ILE A 40 -5.48 -0.73 -9.92
N ARG A 41 -4.76 0.40 -9.98
CA ARG A 41 -3.30 0.42 -10.10
C ARG A 41 -2.67 0.95 -8.83
N VAL A 42 -1.72 0.21 -8.30
CA VAL A 42 -0.96 0.59 -7.11
C VAL A 42 0.50 0.78 -7.46
N ALA A 43 1.10 1.87 -6.97
CA ALA A 43 2.54 2.09 -7.01
C ALA A 43 3.15 1.72 -5.67
N LEU A 44 4.24 0.95 -5.67
CA LEU A 44 4.90 0.47 -4.47
C LEU A 44 6.06 1.37 -4.07
N PHE A 45 6.34 1.48 -2.78
CA PHE A 45 7.40 2.33 -2.25
C PHE A 45 8.73 1.58 -2.13
N ASP A 46 9.81 2.25 -2.51
CA ASP A 46 11.17 1.71 -2.38
C ASP A 46 11.69 1.77 -0.93
N ASP A 47 11.06 2.60 -0.09
CA ASP A 47 11.36 2.72 1.35
C ASP A 47 10.91 1.51 2.18
N THR A 48 10.07 0.64 1.62
CA THR A 48 9.59 -0.60 2.23
C THR A 48 9.91 -1.82 1.36
N PRO A 49 11.21 -2.11 1.12
CA PRO A 49 11.65 -3.07 0.12
C PRO A 49 11.23 -4.52 0.42
N ILE A 50 11.05 -4.89 1.70
CA ILE A 50 10.64 -6.25 2.08
C ILE A 50 9.20 -6.49 1.61
N HIS A 51 8.29 -5.57 1.93
CA HIS A 51 6.88 -5.66 1.54
C HIS A 51 6.69 -5.47 0.02
N ARG A 52 7.40 -4.48 -0.57
CA ARG A 52 7.40 -4.25 -2.02
C ARG A 52 7.77 -5.50 -2.80
N ASP A 53 8.92 -6.10 -2.48
CA ASP A 53 9.46 -7.22 -3.25
C ASP A 53 8.62 -8.48 -3.05
N ASN A 54 8.13 -8.72 -1.83
CA ASN A 54 7.21 -9.80 -1.53
C ASN A 54 5.91 -9.68 -2.34
N PHE A 55 5.29 -8.48 -2.33
CA PHE A 55 4.06 -8.24 -3.08
C PHE A 55 4.25 -8.42 -4.59
N LEU A 56 5.37 -7.94 -5.14
CA LEU A 56 5.73 -8.12 -6.54
C LEU A 56 5.93 -9.60 -6.92
N ASP A 57 6.55 -10.37 -6.06
CA ASP A 57 6.79 -11.79 -6.29
C ASP A 57 5.48 -12.60 -6.25
N LEU A 58 4.60 -12.33 -5.28
CA LEU A 58 3.28 -12.95 -5.21
C LEU A 58 2.39 -12.54 -6.40
N ALA A 59 2.38 -11.27 -6.78
CA ALA A 59 1.63 -10.79 -7.96
C ALA A 59 2.17 -11.43 -9.25
N SER A 60 3.49 -11.53 -9.40
CA SER A 60 4.13 -12.10 -10.60
C SER A 60 3.91 -13.61 -10.72
N SER A 61 3.78 -14.32 -9.60
CA SER A 61 3.52 -15.77 -9.59
C SER A 61 2.04 -16.14 -9.81
N GLY A 62 1.14 -15.13 -9.86
CA GLY A 62 -0.30 -15.37 -9.96
C GLY A 62 -0.93 -15.82 -8.63
N PHE A 63 -0.24 -15.64 -7.49
CA PHE A 63 -0.74 -16.03 -6.17
C PHE A 63 -2.11 -15.39 -5.86
N TYR A 64 -2.32 -14.15 -6.27
CA TYR A 64 -3.55 -13.42 -5.99
C TYR A 64 -4.70 -13.71 -6.97
N ASP A 65 -4.43 -14.37 -8.10
CA ASP A 65 -5.45 -14.64 -9.12
C ASP A 65 -6.55 -15.56 -8.58
N GLY A 66 -7.79 -15.10 -8.65
CA GLY A 66 -8.97 -15.82 -8.14
C GLY A 66 -9.24 -15.60 -6.63
N LEU A 67 -8.41 -14.85 -5.91
CA LEU A 67 -8.69 -14.49 -4.51
C LEU A 67 -9.75 -13.38 -4.41
N LEU A 68 -10.39 -13.27 -3.26
CA LEU A 68 -11.44 -12.30 -2.99
C LEU A 68 -10.91 -11.09 -2.20
N PHE A 69 -11.57 -9.95 -2.39
CA PHE A 69 -11.65 -8.95 -1.33
C PHE A 69 -12.60 -9.48 -0.26
N HIS A 70 -12.05 -10.28 0.63
CA HIS A 70 -12.80 -11.10 1.58
C HIS A 70 -13.30 -10.33 2.82
N ARG A 71 -12.81 -9.11 3.03
CA ARG A 71 -13.23 -8.23 4.12
C ARG A 71 -13.32 -6.79 3.64
N VAL A 72 -14.51 -6.22 3.77
CA VAL A 72 -14.82 -4.86 3.33
C VAL A 72 -15.54 -4.12 4.43
N ILE A 73 -14.97 -3.01 4.89
CA ILE A 73 -15.61 -2.15 5.90
C ILE A 73 -15.74 -0.75 5.32
N GLN A 74 -16.97 -0.28 5.23
CA GLN A 74 -17.28 1.06 4.75
C GLN A 74 -16.55 2.12 5.58
N ASP A 75 -16.03 3.16 4.91
CA ASP A 75 -15.29 4.27 5.49
C ASP A 75 -14.01 3.85 6.26
N PHE A 76 -13.53 2.63 5.98
CA PHE A 76 -12.30 2.09 6.56
C PHE A 76 -11.36 1.54 5.48
N MET A 77 -11.57 0.30 5.00
CA MET A 77 -10.66 -0.35 4.06
C MET A 77 -11.33 -1.48 3.28
N ILE A 78 -10.66 -1.93 2.22
CA ILE A 78 -10.94 -3.19 1.52
C ILE A 78 -9.72 -4.09 1.63
N GLN A 79 -9.90 -5.34 2.08
CA GLN A 79 -8.81 -6.29 2.39
C GLN A 79 -8.92 -7.54 1.52
N ALA A 80 -7.75 -8.01 1.04
CA ALA A 80 -7.62 -9.21 0.21
C ALA A 80 -6.36 -10.01 0.59
N GLY A 81 -6.11 -11.11 -0.10
CA GLY A 81 -4.87 -11.88 0.00
C GLY A 81 -4.97 -13.14 0.86
N ASP A 82 -6.15 -13.49 1.40
CA ASP A 82 -6.38 -14.77 2.06
C ASP A 82 -6.43 -15.91 1.02
N PRO A 83 -5.48 -16.88 1.01
CA PRO A 83 -5.49 -17.99 0.06
C PRO A 83 -6.73 -18.89 0.18
N ASN A 84 -7.37 -18.94 1.37
CA ASN A 84 -8.59 -19.69 1.60
C ASN A 84 -9.81 -19.07 0.89
N SER A 85 -9.69 -17.83 0.42
CA SER A 85 -10.76 -17.16 -0.32
C SER A 85 -10.91 -17.67 -1.76
N ARG A 86 -9.93 -18.43 -2.29
CA ARG A 86 -10.02 -19.02 -3.62
C ARG A 86 -11.07 -20.13 -3.62
N HIS A 87 -12.13 -19.93 -4.39
CA HIS A 87 -13.28 -20.84 -4.45
C HIS A 87 -14.02 -21.03 -3.11
N ALA A 88 -14.00 -20.01 -2.24
CA ALA A 88 -14.68 -20.07 -0.96
C ALA A 88 -16.20 -20.11 -1.14
N GLU A 89 -16.86 -21.09 -0.49
CA GLU A 89 -18.32 -21.18 -0.47
C GLU A 89 -18.95 -19.94 0.20
N PRO A 90 -20.17 -19.56 -0.22
CA PRO A 90 -20.90 -18.48 0.45
C PRO A 90 -21.03 -18.70 1.96
N GLY A 91 -20.78 -17.65 2.77
CA GLY A 91 -20.84 -17.73 4.23
C GLY A 91 -19.62 -18.35 4.91
N MET A 92 -18.63 -18.84 4.15
CA MET A 92 -17.38 -19.32 4.73
C MET A 92 -16.62 -18.16 5.39
N LYS A 93 -16.21 -18.34 6.67
CA LYS A 93 -15.39 -17.37 7.38
C LYS A 93 -13.99 -17.31 6.77
N LEU A 94 -13.55 -16.12 6.40
CA LEU A 94 -12.26 -15.86 5.76
C LEU A 94 -11.41 -14.93 6.64
N GLY A 95 -10.18 -14.68 6.21
CA GLY A 95 -9.22 -13.78 6.87
C GLY A 95 -8.18 -14.50 7.72
N GLY A 96 -8.34 -15.80 7.98
CA GLY A 96 -7.38 -16.60 8.75
C GLY A 96 -6.33 -17.35 7.91
N GLY A 97 -6.41 -17.27 6.59
CA GLY A 97 -5.44 -17.94 5.71
C GLY A 97 -4.10 -17.19 5.62
N ASP A 98 -3.01 -17.94 5.50
CA ASP A 98 -1.65 -17.40 5.33
C ASP A 98 -0.89 -18.18 4.24
N ASN A 99 0.30 -17.73 3.93
CA ASN A 99 1.20 -18.35 2.95
C ASN A 99 2.44 -18.99 3.61
N GLY A 100 2.38 -19.25 4.92
CA GLY A 100 3.41 -19.96 5.69
C GLY A 100 4.54 -19.09 6.22
N TYR A 101 4.48 -17.75 6.08
CA TYR A 101 5.47 -16.83 6.64
C TYR A 101 4.90 -15.45 6.93
N THR A 102 5.61 -14.70 7.77
CA THR A 102 5.32 -13.29 8.09
C THR A 102 6.51 -12.41 7.73
N LEU A 103 6.26 -11.10 7.56
CA LEU A 103 7.28 -10.11 7.23
C LEU A 103 7.61 -9.25 8.45
N VAL A 104 8.90 -8.90 8.61
CA VAL A 104 9.29 -7.90 9.61
C VAL A 104 8.70 -6.54 9.26
N PRO A 105 8.21 -5.75 10.25
CA PRO A 105 7.61 -4.45 10.00
C PRO A 105 8.59 -3.47 9.34
N GLU A 106 8.08 -2.61 8.46
CA GLU A 106 8.82 -1.51 7.85
C GLU A 106 8.05 -0.20 8.07
N PHE A 107 7.82 0.17 9.34
CA PHE A 107 7.14 1.43 9.67
C PHE A 107 8.00 2.63 9.29
N LYS A 108 7.41 3.61 8.59
CA LYS A 108 8.10 4.79 8.07
C LYS A 108 7.36 6.09 8.37
N VAL A 109 6.60 6.16 9.48
CA VAL A 109 5.95 7.39 9.91
C VAL A 109 7.02 8.43 10.26
N PRO A 110 6.88 9.71 9.87
CA PRO A 110 5.71 10.33 9.24
C PRO A 110 5.70 10.31 7.71
N VAL A 111 6.63 9.61 7.06
CA VAL A 111 6.74 9.59 5.58
C VAL A 111 5.66 8.73 4.94
N LEU A 112 5.42 7.54 5.51
CA LEU A 112 4.39 6.60 5.07
C LEU A 112 3.39 6.39 6.20
N TYR A 113 2.12 6.70 5.94
CA TYR A 113 1.02 6.63 6.90
C TYR A 113 -0.28 6.24 6.18
N HIS A 114 -1.39 6.09 6.92
CA HIS A 114 -2.63 5.51 6.36
C HIS A 114 -3.57 6.58 5.78
N TRP A 115 -3.11 7.37 4.80
CA TRP A 115 -4.00 8.26 4.04
C TRP A 115 -4.97 7.47 3.16
N ARG A 116 -6.00 8.14 2.64
CA ARG A 116 -6.92 7.52 1.67
C ARG A 116 -6.19 7.12 0.40
N GLY A 117 -6.24 5.82 0.06
CA GLY A 117 -5.53 5.23 -1.06
C GLY A 117 -4.21 4.56 -0.68
N ALA A 118 -3.77 4.62 0.58
CA ALA A 118 -2.60 3.86 1.02
C ALA A 118 -2.84 2.36 0.88
N LEU A 119 -1.81 1.63 0.41
CA LEU A 119 -1.75 0.17 0.37
C LEU A 119 -0.89 -0.29 1.54
N ALA A 120 -1.46 -1.14 2.41
CA ALA A 120 -0.80 -1.60 3.62
C ALA A 120 -0.95 -3.11 3.83
N ALA A 121 -0.02 -3.68 4.59
CA ALA A 121 -0.04 -5.10 4.94
C ALA A 121 -0.95 -5.36 6.15
N ALA A 122 -1.80 -6.38 6.06
CA ALA A 122 -2.55 -6.87 7.19
C ALA A 122 -1.63 -7.59 8.19
N ARG A 123 -2.10 -7.79 9.41
CA ARG A 123 -1.41 -8.57 10.45
C ARG A 123 -2.37 -9.09 11.51
N GLU A 124 -1.94 -10.06 12.26
CA GLU A 124 -2.59 -10.54 13.49
C GLU A 124 -2.59 -9.46 14.58
N GLY A 125 -3.51 -9.58 15.55
CA GLY A 125 -3.61 -8.67 16.69
C GLY A 125 -2.42 -8.77 17.65
N ASP A 126 -2.22 -7.71 18.47
CA ASP A 126 -1.05 -7.58 19.36
C ASP A 126 -0.94 -8.70 20.41
N ASP A 127 -2.07 -9.31 20.79
CA ASP A 127 -2.17 -10.41 21.74
C ASP A 127 -1.46 -11.70 21.27
N VAL A 128 -1.46 -11.95 19.96
CA VAL A 128 -0.82 -13.12 19.35
C VAL A 128 0.42 -12.75 18.50
N ASN A 129 0.61 -11.46 18.24
CA ASN A 129 1.67 -10.94 17.39
C ASN A 129 2.31 -9.67 17.99
N PRO A 130 2.98 -9.76 19.14
CA PRO A 130 3.59 -8.59 19.81
C PRO A 130 4.71 -7.95 19.01
N GLU A 131 5.31 -8.67 18.06
CA GLU A 131 6.34 -8.13 17.14
C GLU A 131 5.75 -7.33 15.98
N MET A 132 4.42 -7.20 15.90
CA MET A 132 3.68 -6.49 14.85
C MET A 132 4.08 -6.94 13.43
N ARG A 133 4.45 -8.21 13.26
CA ARG A 133 4.84 -8.78 11.97
C ARG A 133 3.67 -8.76 11.01
N SER A 134 3.92 -8.39 9.77
CA SER A 134 2.90 -8.37 8.72
C SER A 134 2.62 -9.78 8.19
N SER A 135 1.37 -10.02 7.78
CA SER A 135 1.05 -11.19 6.96
C SER A 135 1.92 -11.23 5.71
N GLY A 136 2.36 -12.43 5.32
CA GLY A 136 3.13 -12.62 4.10
C GLY A 136 2.30 -12.43 2.81
N CYS A 137 0.95 -12.41 2.90
CA CYS A 137 0.10 -12.34 1.72
C CYS A 137 -1.09 -11.39 1.83
N GLN A 138 -1.65 -11.15 3.01
CA GLN A 138 -2.82 -10.30 3.14
C GLN A 138 -2.47 -8.82 3.16
N PHE A 139 -3.23 -8.04 2.39
CA PHE A 139 -3.07 -6.59 2.24
C PHE A 139 -4.42 -5.89 2.27
N TYR A 140 -4.41 -4.60 2.52
CA TYR A 140 -5.62 -3.77 2.40
C TYR A 140 -5.33 -2.43 1.72
N ILE A 141 -6.38 -1.87 1.11
CA ILE A 141 -6.38 -0.52 0.56
C ILE A 141 -7.25 0.35 1.46
N VAL A 142 -6.68 1.41 1.97
CA VAL A 142 -7.36 2.37 2.83
C VAL A 142 -8.36 3.19 2.02
N TYR A 143 -9.62 3.21 2.46
CA TYR A 143 -10.56 4.23 2.02
C TYR A 143 -10.64 5.35 3.05
N GLY A 144 -10.97 5.03 4.29
CA GLY A 144 -11.04 5.95 5.41
C GLY A 144 -12.07 7.08 5.24
N LYS A 145 -12.66 7.55 6.31
CA LYS A 145 -13.46 8.78 6.31
C LYS A 145 -12.57 10.01 6.52
N LYS A 146 -13.10 11.20 6.26
CA LYS A 146 -12.50 12.45 6.76
C LYS A 146 -12.58 12.44 8.27
N GLN A 147 -11.48 12.78 8.94
CA GLN A 147 -11.39 12.74 10.37
C GLN A 147 -11.81 14.10 10.97
N SER A 148 -12.63 14.07 12.01
CA SER A 148 -12.92 15.28 12.79
C SER A 148 -11.74 15.60 13.71
N PRO A 149 -11.62 16.86 14.23
CA PRO A 149 -10.62 17.19 15.25
C PRO A 149 -10.71 16.30 16.50
N ALA A 150 -11.89 15.77 16.82
CA ALA A 150 -12.07 14.83 17.93
C ALA A 150 -11.51 13.45 17.58
N ASP A 151 -11.73 12.95 16.36
CA ASP A 151 -11.14 11.69 15.88
C ASP A 151 -9.61 11.77 15.85
N ILE A 152 -9.04 12.91 15.39
CA ILE A 152 -7.60 13.16 15.39
C ILE A 152 -7.02 13.12 16.82
N ARG A 153 -7.63 13.81 17.78
CA ARG A 153 -7.17 13.75 19.19
C ARG A 153 -7.17 12.32 19.73
N LYS A 154 -8.27 11.59 19.52
CA LYS A 154 -8.38 10.18 19.94
C LYS A 154 -7.33 9.27 19.29
N ALA A 155 -7.03 9.51 18.00
CA ALA A 155 -5.96 8.79 17.31
C ALA A 155 -4.59 9.15 17.89
N SER A 156 -4.29 10.44 18.13
CA SER A 156 -3.03 10.89 18.72
C SER A 156 -2.77 10.25 20.09
N GLU A 157 -3.76 10.22 20.99
CA GLU A 157 -3.66 9.57 22.31
C GLU A 157 -3.30 8.06 22.20
N LYS A 158 -3.81 7.38 21.17
CA LYS A 158 -3.46 5.97 20.89
C LYS A 158 -2.05 5.83 20.34
N LEU A 159 -1.66 6.73 19.45
CA LEU A 159 -0.37 6.68 18.74
C LEU A 159 0.81 7.05 19.65
N GLU A 160 0.62 7.94 20.63
CA GLU A 160 1.62 8.28 21.66
C GLU A 160 2.14 7.04 22.41
N LYS A 161 1.32 6.02 22.58
CA LYS A 161 1.72 4.74 23.21
C LYS A 161 2.76 3.96 22.39
N ASN A 162 2.89 4.28 21.11
CA ASN A 162 3.83 3.69 20.17
C ASN A 162 4.88 4.72 19.69
N ASP A 163 5.09 5.82 20.43
CA ASP A 163 6.03 6.91 20.10
C ASP A 163 5.77 7.54 18.71
N VAL A 164 4.52 7.53 18.24
CA VAL A 164 4.11 8.15 16.97
C VAL A 164 3.38 9.45 17.22
N THR A 165 3.88 10.53 16.59
CA THR A 165 3.26 11.86 16.63
C THR A 165 2.75 12.23 15.24
N LEU A 166 1.48 12.67 15.15
CA LEU A 166 0.91 13.17 13.90
C LEU A 166 1.49 14.55 13.58
N THR A 167 2.05 14.72 12.38
CA THR A 167 2.49 16.02 11.88
C THR A 167 1.31 16.87 11.42
N SER A 168 1.53 18.18 11.26
CA SER A 168 0.49 19.08 10.73
C SER A 168 0.02 18.67 9.33
N GLU A 169 0.92 18.15 8.50
CA GLU A 169 0.61 17.64 7.16
C GLU A 169 -0.28 16.41 7.22
N MET A 170 0.03 15.45 8.11
CA MET A 170 -0.80 14.24 8.30
C MET A 170 -2.20 14.63 8.81
N ILE A 171 -2.29 15.53 9.78
CA ILE A 171 -3.57 16.03 10.31
C ILE A 171 -4.39 16.67 9.19
N TYR A 172 -3.78 17.58 8.41
CA TYR A 172 -4.44 18.21 7.27
C TYR A 172 -4.97 17.18 6.27
N GLU A 173 -4.15 16.18 5.91
CA GLU A 173 -4.54 15.12 4.98
C GLU A 173 -5.74 14.31 5.51
N TYR A 174 -5.70 13.91 6.77
CA TYR A 174 -6.77 13.16 7.40
C TYR A 174 -8.10 13.94 7.50
N GLU A 175 -8.03 15.22 7.83
CA GLU A 175 -9.21 16.09 7.95
C GLU A 175 -9.84 16.39 6.58
N HIS A 176 -9.04 16.56 5.53
CA HIS A 176 -9.51 17.03 4.24
C HIS A 176 -9.74 15.93 3.22
N LYS A 177 -8.89 14.90 3.19
CA LYS A 177 -8.98 13.80 2.23
C LYS A 177 -9.42 12.48 2.85
N GLY A 178 -9.13 12.26 4.13
CA GLY A 178 -9.49 11.06 4.86
C GLY A 178 -8.34 10.07 5.01
N GLY A 179 -8.63 9.00 5.72
CA GLY A 179 -7.68 7.95 6.06
C GLY A 179 -7.93 7.37 7.45
N VAL A 180 -6.97 6.59 7.97
CA VAL A 180 -7.12 5.81 9.21
C VAL A 180 -5.93 6.01 10.15
N PRO A 181 -5.81 7.18 10.80
CA PRO A 181 -4.63 7.55 11.59
C PRO A 181 -4.29 6.56 12.71
N HIS A 182 -5.27 5.88 13.28
CA HIS A 182 -5.07 4.96 14.40
C HIS A 182 -4.28 3.68 14.08
N LEU A 183 -3.92 3.46 12.80
CA LEU A 183 -3.07 2.35 12.35
C LEU A 183 -1.61 2.78 12.12
N ASP A 184 -1.31 4.07 12.15
CA ASP A 184 0.03 4.58 11.90
C ASP A 184 1.04 4.02 12.90
N GLY A 185 2.24 3.67 12.41
CA GLY A 185 3.31 3.10 13.24
C GLY A 185 3.06 1.67 13.74
N THR A 186 1.92 1.05 13.41
CA THR A 186 1.59 -0.32 13.83
C THR A 186 1.27 -1.27 12.67
N TYR A 187 1.09 -0.74 11.46
CA TYR A 187 0.94 -1.48 10.21
C TYR A 187 1.85 -0.87 9.14
N THR A 188 2.42 -1.71 8.28
CA THR A 188 3.33 -1.24 7.23
C THR A 188 2.55 -0.78 6.01
N VAL A 189 2.66 0.51 5.69
CA VAL A 189 2.23 1.08 4.42
C VAL A 189 3.37 0.89 3.42
N PHE A 190 3.11 0.23 2.28
CA PHE A 190 4.14 -0.13 1.30
C PHE A 190 3.81 0.30 -0.14
N GLY A 191 2.69 1.00 -0.35
CA GLY A 191 2.28 1.50 -1.65
C GLY A 191 1.10 2.46 -1.56
N GLU A 192 0.65 2.89 -2.71
CA GLU A 192 -0.53 3.76 -2.85
C GLU A 192 -1.29 3.47 -4.14
N VAL A 193 -2.59 3.72 -4.15
CA VAL A 193 -3.43 3.70 -5.36
C VAL A 193 -3.11 4.93 -6.19
N ILE A 194 -2.70 4.71 -7.45
CA ILE A 194 -2.43 5.77 -8.42
C ILE A 194 -3.54 5.89 -9.47
N GLU A 195 -4.40 4.86 -9.61
CA GLU A 195 -5.55 4.83 -10.50
C GLU A 195 -6.60 3.85 -9.96
N GLY A 196 -7.90 4.18 -10.12
CA GLY A 196 -9.00 3.29 -9.70
C GLY A 196 -9.51 3.52 -8.28
N MET A 197 -9.33 4.71 -7.69
CA MET A 197 -9.95 5.06 -6.40
C MET A 197 -11.49 5.10 -6.45
N ASP A 198 -12.07 5.27 -7.63
CA ASP A 198 -13.50 5.12 -7.88
C ASP A 198 -13.94 3.64 -7.76
N VAL A 199 -13.13 2.70 -8.24
CA VAL A 199 -13.33 1.25 -8.05
C VAL A 199 -13.21 0.88 -6.56
N VAL A 200 -12.18 1.39 -5.86
CA VAL A 200 -12.04 1.21 -4.40
C VAL A 200 -13.27 1.75 -3.66
N ARG A 201 -13.77 2.92 -4.08
CA ARG A 201 -15.02 3.50 -3.54
C ARG A 201 -16.23 2.62 -3.80
N HIS A 202 -16.34 2.03 -4.99
CA HIS A 202 -17.44 1.13 -5.30
C HIS A 202 -17.39 -0.11 -4.42
N ILE A 203 -16.23 -0.76 -4.33
CA ILE A 203 -16.05 -1.97 -3.52
C ILE A 203 -16.35 -1.71 -2.03
N GLN A 204 -15.87 -0.60 -1.46
CA GLN A 204 -16.09 -0.33 -0.03
C GLN A 204 -17.57 -0.05 0.33
N LEU A 205 -18.45 0.10 -0.66
CA LEU A 205 -19.90 0.33 -0.49
C LEU A 205 -20.75 -0.93 -0.74
N VAL A 206 -20.17 -2.06 -1.10
CA VAL A 206 -20.94 -3.30 -1.30
C VAL A 206 -21.53 -3.77 0.03
N SER A 207 -22.66 -4.45 -0.05
CA SER A 207 -23.28 -5.07 1.11
C SER A 207 -22.43 -6.24 1.61
N THR A 208 -22.27 -6.34 2.93
CA THR A 208 -21.46 -7.36 3.60
C THR A 208 -22.30 -8.17 4.60
N ASP A 209 -21.80 -9.36 4.96
CA ASP A 209 -22.32 -10.17 6.02
C ASP A 209 -21.80 -9.69 7.42
N GLU A 210 -22.13 -10.44 8.45
CA GLU A 210 -21.72 -10.17 9.85
C GLU A 210 -20.20 -10.28 10.09
N ASN A 211 -19.45 -10.87 9.16
CA ASN A 211 -17.99 -11.01 9.17
C ASN A 211 -17.30 -9.99 8.26
N ASP A 212 -17.99 -8.95 7.80
CA ASP A 212 -17.52 -7.96 6.84
C ASP A 212 -17.21 -8.55 5.45
N ARG A 213 -17.62 -9.79 5.11
CA ARG A 213 -17.45 -10.38 3.80
C ARG A 213 -18.51 -9.85 2.84
N PRO A 214 -18.15 -9.38 1.62
CA PRO A 214 -19.12 -9.04 0.58
C PRO A 214 -20.13 -10.17 0.34
N LEU A 215 -21.44 -9.83 0.26
CA LEU A 215 -22.50 -10.80 -0.06
C LEU A 215 -22.36 -11.33 -1.49
N GLU A 216 -21.89 -10.48 -2.41
CA GLU A 216 -21.47 -10.85 -3.75
C GLU A 216 -19.95 -10.76 -3.81
N ASP A 217 -19.28 -11.86 -4.18
CA ASP A 217 -17.84 -11.96 -4.15
C ASP A 217 -17.16 -10.94 -5.07
N VAL A 218 -16.31 -10.12 -4.52
CA VAL A 218 -15.43 -9.21 -5.27
C VAL A 218 -14.12 -9.93 -5.56
N VAL A 219 -13.94 -10.38 -6.79
CA VAL A 219 -12.84 -11.26 -7.20
C VAL A 219 -11.67 -10.47 -7.77
N ILE A 220 -10.46 -10.79 -7.34
CA ILE A 220 -9.22 -10.42 -8.05
C ILE A 220 -9.07 -11.40 -9.22
N ARG A 221 -9.40 -10.96 -10.42
CA ARG A 221 -9.29 -11.81 -11.62
C ARG A 221 -7.84 -12.06 -11.98
N LYS A 222 -7.00 -11.04 -11.86
CA LYS A 222 -5.57 -11.10 -12.18
C LYS A 222 -4.80 -9.95 -11.56
N MET A 223 -3.55 -10.21 -11.15
CA MET A 223 -2.57 -9.17 -10.91
C MET A 223 -1.44 -9.18 -11.94
N VAL A 224 -1.06 -8.00 -12.44
CA VAL A 224 -0.01 -7.84 -13.44
C VAL A 224 1.00 -6.81 -12.97
N VAL A 225 2.27 -7.20 -12.87
CA VAL A 225 3.35 -6.27 -12.65
C VAL A 225 3.64 -5.53 -13.95
N GLU A 226 3.25 -4.25 -14.02
CA GLU A 226 3.42 -3.43 -15.23
C GLU A 226 4.83 -2.85 -15.32
N GLN A 227 5.44 -2.55 -14.17
CA GLN A 227 6.80 -2.01 -14.10
C GLN A 227 7.46 -2.42 -12.79
N ARG A 228 8.78 -2.69 -12.81
CA ARG A 228 9.63 -2.84 -11.62
C ARG A 228 10.66 -1.73 -11.58
N SER A 229 10.85 -1.08 -10.43
CA SER A 229 11.92 -0.09 -10.26
C SER A 229 13.30 -0.77 -10.31
N LYS A 230 14.32 0.03 -10.61
CA LYS A 230 15.72 -0.46 -10.59
C LYS A 230 16.13 -0.92 -9.20
N GLU A 231 15.66 -0.25 -8.16
CA GLU A 231 15.92 -0.57 -6.76
C GLU A 231 15.31 -1.93 -6.39
N ALA A 232 14.05 -2.20 -6.77
CA ALA A 232 13.40 -3.49 -6.55
C ALA A 232 14.18 -4.65 -7.20
N LEU A 233 14.70 -4.44 -8.40
CA LEU A 233 15.51 -5.43 -9.10
C LEU A 233 16.88 -5.63 -8.43
N ALA A 234 17.54 -4.55 -8.01
CA ALA A 234 18.84 -4.61 -7.33
C ALA A 234 18.74 -5.30 -5.96
N ASP A 235 17.70 -5.02 -5.18
CA ASP A 235 17.47 -5.64 -3.88
C ASP A 235 17.16 -7.13 -4.01
N LYS A 236 16.37 -7.53 -5.01
CA LYS A 236 16.14 -8.94 -5.32
C LYS A 236 17.45 -9.68 -5.63
N ALA A 237 18.33 -9.11 -6.45
CA ALA A 237 19.62 -9.68 -6.78
C ALA A 237 20.53 -9.81 -5.55
N ARG A 238 20.54 -8.82 -4.64
CA ARG A 238 21.30 -8.88 -3.38
C ARG A 238 20.81 -10.00 -2.45
N ARG A 239 19.50 -10.20 -2.34
CA ARG A 239 18.91 -11.27 -1.51
C ARG A 239 19.22 -12.65 -2.06
N GLN A 240 19.22 -12.85 -3.38
CA GLN A 240 19.57 -14.13 -4.01
C GLN A 240 21.03 -14.52 -3.80
N ARG A 241 21.95 -13.53 -3.68
CA ARG A 241 23.39 -13.79 -3.40
C ARG A 241 23.69 -14.12 -1.94
N ARG A 242 22.74 -13.94 -1.02
CA ARG A 242 22.88 -14.19 0.43
C ARG A 242 22.26 -15.52 0.88
N LYS A 243 21.61 -16.23 -0.01
CA LYS A 243 21.12 -17.62 0.17
C LYS A 243 22.10 -18.61 -0.44
#